data_6e6dac0b94aa729a9d02aec7a808041c
#
_entry.id   6e6dac0b94aa729a9d02aec7a808041c
#
_cell.length_a   1.000
_cell.length_b   1.000
_cell.length_c   1.000
_cell.angle_alpha   90.00
_cell.angle_beta   90.00
_cell.angle_gamma   90.00
#
_symmetry.space_group_name_H-M   'P 1'
#
loop_
_entity.id
_entity.type
_entity.pdbx_description
1 polymer ?
#
loop_
_entity_poly.entity_id
_entity_poly.type
_entity_poly.pdbx_seq_one_letter_code
_entity_poly.pdbx_strand_id
1 'polypeptide(L)'
;PSVEDRVKFLKIYAMYEDIIYRLSKGEDLSYRDSLEEYASPIILTLKGVLSINNDAVVEMFSNQKRYGICFKSRDCDLIEFRTPNMTDNVCLWQNYVTFFYYLLNLVHSGKINMREVDEYISSYSRIYILENYEKEKDGYALKKKKKLFCNSTDRINFMHQYLRK
;
A
#
# COMPACT_ATOMS: atom_id res chain seq x y z
N PRO A 1 5.86 -11.71 -13.12
CA PRO A 1 4.82 -12.10 -12.15
C PRO A 1 3.56 -12.55 -12.87
N SER A 2 2.96 -13.66 -12.39
CA SER A 2 1.70 -14.14 -12.92
C SER A 2 0.55 -13.16 -12.62
N VAL A 3 -0.58 -13.33 -13.29
CA VAL A 3 -1.81 -12.58 -12.98
C VAL A 3 -2.21 -12.77 -11.51
N GLU A 4 -2.06 -14.00 -11.02
CA GLU A 4 -2.33 -14.34 -9.61
C GLU A 4 -1.40 -13.59 -8.64
N ASP A 5 -0.12 -13.47 -8.97
CA ASP A 5 0.85 -12.70 -8.16
C ASP A 5 0.49 -11.22 -8.13
N ARG A 6 0.03 -10.67 -9.26
CA ARG A 6 -0.42 -9.27 -9.35
C ARG A 6 -1.66 -9.02 -8.49
N VAL A 7 -2.66 -9.91 -8.56
CA VAL A 7 -3.86 -9.80 -7.70
C VAL A 7 -3.49 -9.97 -6.23
N LYS A 8 -2.64 -10.94 -5.90
CA LYS A 8 -2.13 -11.12 -4.54
C LYS A 8 -1.40 -9.87 -4.04
N PHE A 9 -0.60 -9.24 -4.90
CA PHE A 9 0.07 -8.00 -4.56
C PHE A 9 -0.91 -6.84 -4.32
N LEU A 10 -1.94 -6.65 -5.16
CA LEU A 10 -2.98 -5.64 -4.96
C LEU A 10 -3.68 -5.82 -3.60
N LYS A 11 -4.00 -7.05 -3.24
CA LYS A 11 -4.62 -7.36 -1.94
C LYS A 11 -3.69 -7.02 -0.77
N ILE A 12 -2.42 -7.38 -0.87
CA ILE A 12 -1.40 -7.04 0.14
C ILE A 12 -1.25 -5.52 0.21
N TYR A 13 -1.12 -4.83 -0.92
CA TYR A 13 -1.03 -3.38 -0.98
C TYR A 13 -2.24 -2.73 -0.29
N ALA A 14 -3.46 -3.13 -0.63
CA ALA A 14 -4.69 -2.62 -0.02
C ALA A 14 -4.72 -2.80 1.50
N MET A 15 -4.23 -3.93 2.01
CA MET A 15 -4.12 -4.16 3.45
C MET A 15 -3.14 -3.21 4.16
N TYR A 16 -2.13 -2.70 3.42
CA TYR A 16 -1.12 -1.78 3.95
C TYR A 16 -1.39 -0.31 3.59
N GLU A 17 -2.49 0.02 2.91
CA GLU A 17 -2.76 1.37 2.41
C GLU A 17 -2.69 2.45 3.49
N ASP A 18 -3.25 2.21 4.67
CA ASP A 18 -3.20 3.18 5.78
C ASP A 18 -1.76 3.56 6.14
N ILE A 19 -0.88 2.55 6.17
CA ILE A 19 0.55 2.74 6.44
C ILE A 19 1.22 3.46 5.28
N ILE A 20 0.91 3.06 4.04
CA ILE A 20 1.47 3.65 2.81
C ILE A 20 1.15 5.14 2.76
N TYR A 21 -0.12 5.51 2.93
CA TYR A 21 -0.55 6.90 2.84
C TYR A 21 0.08 7.78 3.94
N ARG A 22 0.19 7.26 5.17
CA ARG A 22 0.85 7.97 6.25
C ARG A 22 2.36 8.14 6.01
N LEU A 23 3.05 7.08 5.57
CA LEU A 23 4.47 7.13 5.23
C LEU A 23 4.73 8.12 4.09
N SER A 24 3.86 8.15 3.10
CA SER A 24 3.98 8.95 1.88
C SER A 24 3.85 10.45 2.08
N LYS A 25 3.35 10.91 3.24
CA LYS A 25 3.32 12.33 3.58
C LYS A 25 4.72 12.96 3.68
N GLY A 26 5.74 12.15 3.96
CA GLY A 26 7.12 12.65 4.08
C GLY A 26 7.28 13.65 5.23
N GLU A 27 8.03 14.72 4.98
CA GLU A 27 8.27 15.83 5.93
C GLU A 27 7.14 16.86 5.89
N ASP A 28 6.50 17.00 4.74
CA ASP A 28 5.37 17.90 4.57
C ASP A 28 4.10 17.20 5.04
N LEU A 29 3.61 17.64 6.20
CA LEU A 29 2.34 17.16 6.76
C LEU A 29 1.13 17.74 6.03
N SER A 30 1.34 18.65 5.06
CA SER A 30 0.27 19.14 4.22
C SER A 30 -0.29 17.96 3.42
N TYR A 31 -1.57 17.73 3.62
CA TYR A 31 -2.32 16.76 2.86
C TYR A 31 -2.32 17.20 1.41
N ARG A 32 -2.03 16.31 0.46
CA ARG A 32 -2.38 16.57 -0.92
C ARG A 32 -3.90 16.65 -0.98
N ASP A 33 -4.45 17.84 -1.16
CA ASP A 33 -5.90 18.06 -1.34
C ASP A 33 -6.48 17.27 -2.52
N SER A 34 -5.59 16.75 -3.39
CA SER A 34 -5.92 16.01 -4.62
C SER A 34 -5.61 14.50 -4.57
N LEU A 35 -5.44 13.89 -3.38
CA LEU A 35 -5.20 12.43 -3.30
C LEU A 35 -6.33 11.62 -3.98
N GLU A 36 -7.57 12.12 -3.92
CA GLU A 36 -8.70 11.48 -4.57
C GLU A 36 -8.61 11.50 -6.10
N GLU A 37 -7.90 12.49 -6.68
CA GLU A 37 -7.74 12.61 -8.14
C GLU A 37 -6.55 11.84 -8.69
N TYR A 38 -5.41 11.81 -7.96
CA TYR A 38 -4.13 11.36 -8.51
C TYR A 38 -3.54 10.13 -7.83
N ALA A 39 -4.02 9.74 -6.68
CA ALA A 39 -3.51 8.60 -5.93
C ALA A 39 -4.58 8.01 -5.00
N SER A 40 -5.80 7.80 -5.53
CA SER A 40 -6.92 7.23 -4.75
C SER A 40 -6.55 5.87 -4.15
N PRO A 41 -7.03 5.57 -2.93
CA PRO A 41 -6.93 4.23 -2.36
C PRO A 41 -7.62 3.18 -3.23
N ILE A 42 -7.05 1.97 -3.29
CA ILE A 42 -7.60 0.89 -4.09
C ILE A 42 -8.56 -0.02 -3.32
N ILE A 43 -8.52 -0.01 -1.98
CA ILE A 43 -9.19 -1.04 -1.16
C ILE A 43 -10.71 -1.15 -1.43
N LEU A 44 -11.41 -0.03 -1.59
CA LEU A 44 -12.86 -0.04 -1.88
C LEU A 44 -13.17 -0.54 -3.29
N THR A 45 -12.35 -0.13 -4.28
CA THR A 45 -12.49 -0.61 -5.64
C THR A 45 -12.18 -2.10 -5.71
N LEU A 46 -11.09 -2.53 -5.08
CA LEU A 46 -10.69 -3.93 -5.01
C LEU A 46 -11.77 -4.79 -4.34
N LYS A 47 -12.34 -4.33 -3.21
CA LYS A 47 -13.47 -5.00 -2.54
C LYS A 47 -14.65 -5.22 -3.49
N GLY A 48 -14.98 -4.23 -4.31
CA GLY A 48 -16.09 -4.32 -5.26
C GLY A 48 -15.86 -5.29 -6.42
N VAL A 49 -14.60 -5.63 -6.71
CA VAL A 49 -14.23 -6.46 -7.87
C VAL A 49 -13.60 -7.81 -7.52
N LEU A 50 -13.50 -8.14 -6.23
CA LEU A 50 -12.93 -9.44 -5.79
C LEU A 50 -13.68 -10.68 -6.31
N SER A 51 -14.95 -10.51 -6.69
CA SER A 51 -15.77 -11.57 -7.29
C SER A 51 -15.56 -11.76 -8.79
N ILE A 52 -14.83 -10.85 -9.42
CA ILE A 52 -14.50 -10.92 -10.86
C ILE A 52 -13.25 -11.80 -11.05
N ASN A 53 -13.02 -12.27 -12.26
CA ASN A 53 -11.81 -13.03 -12.56
C ASN A 53 -10.55 -12.17 -12.42
N ASN A 54 -9.42 -12.82 -12.16
CA ASN A 54 -8.14 -12.16 -11.86
C ASN A 54 -7.64 -11.28 -13.02
N ASP A 55 -7.89 -11.66 -14.28
CA ASP A 55 -7.50 -10.86 -15.44
C ASP A 55 -8.19 -9.50 -15.46
N ALA A 56 -9.51 -9.49 -15.23
CA ALA A 56 -10.29 -8.25 -15.16
C ALA A 56 -9.87 -7.37 -13.99
N VAL A 57 -9.51 -7.97 -12.85
CA VAL A 57 -8.97 -7.21 -11.71
C VAL A 57 -7.65 -6.53 -12.09
N VAL A 58 -6.71 -7.25 -12.70
CA VAL A 58 -5.43 -6.66 -13.12
C VAL A 58 -5.63 -5.57 -14.16
N GLU A 59 -6.52 -5.80 -15.16
CA GLU A 59 -6.83 -4.80 -16.18
C GLU A 59 -7.37 -3.50 -15.58
N MET A 60 -8.23 -3.59 -14.56
CA MET A 60 -8.79 -2.42 -13.87
C MET A 60 -7.71 -1.53 -13.26
N PHE A 61 -6.59 -2.09 -12.82
CA PHE A 61 -5.46 -1.35 -12.24
C PHE A 61 -4.30 -1.16 -13.23
N SER A 62 -4.50 -1.51 -14.50
CA SER A 62 -3.52 -1.29 -15.56
C SER A 62 -3.76 0.06 -16.25
N ASN A 63 -2.68 0.83 -16.47
CA ASN A 63 -2.71 2.17 -17.11
C ASN A 63 -3.64 3.20 -16.44
N GLN A 64 -4.11 2.92 -15.23
CA GLN A 64 -5.01 3.80 -14.48
C GLN A 64 -4.22 4.74 -13.56
N LYS A 65 -4.04 5.97 -14.01
CA LYS A 65 -3.31 7.02 -13.24
C LYS A 65 -4.08 7.57 -12.03
N ARG A 66 -5.29 7.08 -11.79
CA ARG A 66 -6.15 7.53 -10.69
C ARG A 66 -5.72 6.97 -9.34
N TYR A 67 -5.21 5.74 -9.30
CA TYR A 67 -4.94 5.04 -8.05
C TYR A 67 -3.52 5.26 -7.53
N GLY A 68 -3.31 5.01 -6.23
CA GLY A 68 -2.00 5.06 -5.57
C GLY A 68 -1.00 4.03 -6.08
N ILE A 69 -1.47 3.05 -6.84
CA ILE A 69 -0.69 2.04 -7.53
C ILE A 69 -1.25 1.81 -8.94
N CYS A 70 -0.38 1.57 -9.89
CA CYS A 70 -0.76 1.31 -11.28
C CYS A 70 0.21 0.31 -11.91
N PHE A 71 -0.30 -0.71 -12.59
CA PHE A 71 0.49 -1.50 -13.54
C PHE A 71 0.61 -0.72 -14.85
N LYS A 72 1.81 -0.62 -15.41
CA LYS A 72 2.02 0.17 -16.64
C LYS A 72 1.36 -0.45 -17.86
N SER A 73 1.28 -1.77 -17.94
CA SER A 73 0.48 -2.51 -18.88
C SER A 73 0.26 -3.93 -18.38
N ARG A 74 -0.64 -4.66 -19.05
CA ARG A 74 -0.87 -6.08 -18.76
C ARG A 74 0.41 -6.92 -18.97
N ASP A 75 1.17 -6.58 -20.00
CA ASP A 75 2.34 -7.35 -20.45
C ASP A 75 3.67 -6.82 -19.89
N CYS A 76 3.62 -5.75 -19.07
CA CYS A 76 4.79 -5.12 -18.50
C CYS A 76 4.85 -5.37 -17.00
N ASP A 77 6.01 -5.81 -16.50
CA ASP A 77 6.25 -6.06 -15.08
C ASP A 77 6.52 -4.78 -14.26
N LEU A 78 6.29 -3.61 -14.84
CA LEU A 78 6.48 -2.34 -14.17
C LEU A 78 5.27 -1.96 -13.34
N ILE A 79 5.55 -1.63 -12.08
CA ILE A 79 4.57 -1.10 -11.12
C ILE A 79 4.97 0.34 -10.81
N GLU A 80 4.01 1.26 -10.92
CA GLU A 80 4.15 2.64 -10.51
C GLU A 80 3.49 2.85 -9.16
N PHE A 81 4.28 3.21 -8.15
CA PHE A 81 3.78 3.69 -6.86
C PHE A 81 3.62 5.20 -6.92
N ARG A 82 2.40 5.68 -6.74
CA ARG A 82 2.03 7.09 -6.94
C ARG A 82 1.77 7.85 -5.64
N THR A 83 1.76 7.13 -4.52
CA THR A 83 1.50 7.70 -3.20
C THR A 83 2.64 8.54 -2.63
N PRO A 84 3.94 8.21 -2.82
CA PRO A 84 5.02 8.98 -2.21
C PRO A 84 5.02 10.45 -2.65
N ASN A 85 5.08 11.36 -1.69
CA ASN A 85 5.33 12.76 -2.00
C ASN A 85 6.76 12.94 -2.51
N MET A 86 6.93 13.91 -3.40
CA MET A 86 8.27 14.30 -3.85
C MET A 86 9.05 14.87 -2.66
N THR A 87 10.30 14.46 -2.53
CA THR A 87 11.21 14.92 -1.48
C THR A 87 12.64 14.90 -2.01
N ASP A 88 13.46 15.82 -1.57
CA ASP A 88 14.91 15.85 -1.77
C ASP A 88 15.67 15.18 -0.62
N ASN A 89 14.96 14.76 0.42
CA ASN A 89 15.53 14.04 1.54
C ASN A 89 15.84 12.58 1.18
N VAL A 90 17.14 12.29 1.04
CA VAL A 90 17.64 10.96 0.66
C VAL A 90 17.18 9.87 1.62
N CYS A 91 17.08 10.15 2.91
CA CYS A 91 16.63 9.17 3.91
C CYS A 91 15.15 8.79 3.70
N LEU A 92 14.30 9.75 3.34
CA LEU A 92 12.90 9.48 3.03
C LEU A 92 12.78 8.64 1.75
N TRP A 93 13.54 8.99 0.71
CA TRP A 93 13.61 8.21 -0.52
C TRP A 93 14.00 6.76 -0.25
N GLN A 94 15.07 6.56 0.52
CA GLN A 94 15.53 5.23 0.87
C GLN A 94 14.46 4.43 1.62
N ASN A 95 13.74 5.08 2.55
CA ASN A 95 12.65 4.43 3.28
C ASN A 95 11.50 4.04 2.37
N TYR A 96 11.12 4.87 1.38
CA TYR A 96 10.11 4.50 0.38
C TYR A 96 10.53 3.27 -0.43
N VAL A 97 11.73 3.30 -0.99
CA VAL A 97 12.26 2.17 -1.78
C VAL A 97 12.29 0.89 -0.93
N THR A 98 12.83 0.98 0.29
CA THR A 98 12.91 -0.15 1.22
C THR A 98 11.53 -0.70 1.56
N PHE A 99 10.58 0.17 1.86
CA PHE A 99 9.21 -0.24 2.19
C PHE A 99 8.55 -0.98 1.04
N PHE A 100 8.55 -0.42 -0.17
CA PHE A 100 7.93 -1.05 -1.34
C PHE A 100 8.64 -2.33 -1.76
N TYR A 101 9.97 -2.40 -1.62
CA TYR A 101 10.72 -3.63 -1.82
C TYR A 101 10.25 -4.76 -0.90
N TYR A 102 10.10 -4.49 0.39
CA TYR A 102 9.59 -5.49 1.33
C TYR A 102 8.13 -5.85 1.05
N LEU A 103 7.32 -4.87 0.66
CA LEU A 103 5.92 -5.12 0.31
C LEU A 103 5.78 -6.08 -0.89
N LEU A 104 6.59 -5.87 -1.94
CA LEU A 104 6.65 -6.78 -3.09
C LEU A 104 7.08 -8.20 -2.68
N ASN A 105 8.09 -8.31 -1.83
CA ASN A 105 8.58 -9.61 -1.38
C ASN A 105 7.57 -10.40 -0.54
N LEU A 106 6.57 -9.74 0.05
CA LEU A 106 5.52 -10.44 0.80
C LEU A 106 4.69 -11.39 -0.07
N VAL A 107 4.60 -11.14 -1.38
CA VAL A 107 3.85 -11.99 -2.33
C VAL A 107 4.30 -13.45 -2.27
N HIS A 108 5.62 -13.67 -2.17
CA HIS A 108 6.23 -15.00 -2.19
C HIS A 108 6.76 -15.46 -0.83
N SER A 109 6.66 -14.63 0.19
CA SER A 109 7.31 -14.88 1.49
C SER A 109 6.64 -15.96 2.35
N GLY A 110 5.38 -16.28 2.07
CA GLY A 110 4.56 -17.13 2.94
C GLY A 110 4.22 -16.52 4.33
N LYS A 111 4.66 -15.29 4.60
CA LYS A 111 4.46 -14.62 5.90
C LYS A 111 3.05 -14.07 6.10
N ILE A 112 2.29 -13.93 5.01
CA ILE A 112 0.94 -13.37 5.03
C ILE A 112 -0.06 -14.47 4.71
N ASN A 113 -1.03 -14.62 5.61
CA ASN A 113 -2.19 -15.45 5.37
C ASN A 113 -3.18 -14.69 4.48
N MET A 114 -3.35 -15.14 3.24
CA MET A 114 -4.23 -14.48 2.27
C MET A 114 -5.70 -14.50 2.70
N ARG A 115 -6.12 -15.48 3.50
CA ARG A 115 -7.47 -15.49 4.07
C ARG A 115 -7.69 -14.29 5.01
N GLU A 116 -6.72 -13.99 5.88
CA GLU A 116 -6.78 -12.80 6.75
C GLU A 116 -6.84 -11.50 5.93
N VAL A 117 -6.15 -11.46 4.79
CA VAL A 117 -6.18 -10.31 3.87
C VAL A 117 -7.56 -10.16 3.24
N ASP A 118 -8.16 -11.24 2.78
CA ASP A 118 -9.49 -11.23 2.16
C ASP A 118 -10.58 -10.85 3.18
N GLU A 119 -10.49 -11.36 4.41
CA GLU A 119 -11.37 -10.99 5.51
C GLU A 119 -11.24 -9.49 5.85
N TYR A 120 -10.00 -8.96 5.89
CA TYR A 120 -9.74 -7.54 6.11
C TYR A 120 -10.38 -6.66 5.02
N ILE A 121 -10.13 -6.96 3.74
CA ILE A 121 -10.69 -6.20 2.62
C ILE A 121 -12.22 -6.25 2.64
N SER A 122 -12.79 -7.42 2.89
CA SER A 122 -14.25 -7.62 2.92
C SER A 122 -14.93 -6.83 4.05
N SER A 123 -14.29 -6.72 5.20
CA SER A 123 -14.80 -5.96 6.35
C SER A 123 -14.64 -4.46 6.24
N TYR A 124 -13.83 -3.97 5.29
CA TYR A 124 -13.48 -2.57 5.18
C TYR A 124 -14.65 -1.68 4.75
N SER A 125 -14.81 -0.51 5.35
CA SER A 125 -15.83 0.48 4.99
C SER A 125 -15.21 1.87 4.81
N ARG A 126 -15.87 2.73 4.01
CA ARG A 126 -15.40 4.10 3.74
C ARG A 126 -15.26 4.96 5.00
N ILE A 127 -16.16 4.74 5.97
CA ILE A 127 -16.13 5.45 7.26
C ILE A 127 -14.85 5.10 8.03
N TYR A 128 -14.43 3.83 7.93
CA TYR A 128 -13.23 3.32 8.58
C TYR A 128 -11.95 4.00 8.07
N ILE A 129 -11.87 4.38 6.80
CA ILE A 129 -10.70 5.07 6.21
C ILE A 129 -10.46 6.41 6.87
N LEU A 130 -11.49 7.26 6.96
CA LEU A 130 -11.37 8.63 7.46
C LEU A 130 -11.16 8.67 8.98
N GLU A 131 -11.85 7.83 9.72
CA GLU A 131 -11.77 7.80 11.19
C GLU A 131 -10.49 7.15 11.71
N ASN A 132 -10.02 6.08 11.08
CA ASN A 132 -8.81 5.37 11.52
C ASN A 132 -7.52 6.03 11.09
N TYR A 133 -7.54 6.83 10.03
CA TYR A 133 -6.38 7.61 9.62
C TYR A 133 -5.88 8.53 10.73
N GLU A 134 -6.77 9.00 11.60
CA GLU A 134 -6.43 9.84 12.76
C GLU A 134 -6.31 9.08 14.09
N LYS A 135 -7.07 8.00 14.28
CA LYS A 135 -7.21 7.32 15.58
C LYS A 135 -6.23 6.17 15.81
N GLU A 136 -5.83 5.43 14.78
CA GLU A 136 -4.92 4.30 14.94
C GLU A 136 -3.46 4.69 14.82
N LYS A 137 -3.02 5.53 15.74
CA LYS A 137 -1.62 6.00 15.72
C LYS A 137 -0.60 4.88 15.96
N ASP A 138 -0.87 3.83 16.74
CA ASP A 138 0.24 3.03 17.25
C ASP A 138 0.05 1.49 17.30
N GLY A 139 -1.16 0.97 17.40
CA GLY A 139 -1.33 -0.45 17.69
C GLY A 139 -1.31 -1.38 16.47
N TYR A 140 -2.03 -1.03 15.41
CA TYR A 140 -2.25 -1.89 14.26
C TYR A 140 -1.06 -1.88 13.29
N ALA A 141 -0.54 -0.69 12.99
CA ALA A 141 0.66 -0.53 12.18
C ALA A 141 1.88 -1.23 12.81
N LEU A 142 1.98 -1.21 14.15
CA LEU A 142 3.04 -1.89 14.89
C LEU A 142 2.97 -3.41 14.74
N LYS A 143 1.79 -4.00 14.66
CA LYS A 143 1.62 -5.44 14.43
C LYS A 143 1.94 -5.82 12.99
N LYS A 144 1.47 -5.04 12.01
CA LYS A 144 1.73 -5.28 10.58
C LYS A 144 3.21 -5.16 10.21
N LYS A 145 3.95 -4.19 10.78
CA LYS A 145 5.38 -3.98 10.47
C LYS A 145 6.27 -5.18 10.83
N LYS A 146 5.92 -5.94 11.87
CA LYS A 146 6.69 -7.15 12.23
C LYS A 146 6.68 -8.21 11.14
N LYS A 147 5.60 -8.28 10.36
CA LYS A 147 5.49 -9.20 9.21
C LYS A 147 6.21 -8.67 7.98
N LEU A 148 6.34 -7.35 7.86
CA LEU A 148 6.92 -6.68 6.68
C LEU A 148 8.44 -6.71 6.70
N PHE A 149 9.07 -6.15 7.74
CA PHE A 149 10.52 -5.95 7.79
C PHE A 149 11.27 -7.16 8.34
N CYS A 150 12.28 -7.62 7.59
CA CYS A 150 13.12 -8.74 7.98
C CYS A 150 14.26 -8.33 8.94
N ASN A 151 14.71 -7.06 8.89
CA ASN A 151 15.77 -6.59 9.77
C ASN A 151 15.30 -5.46 10.71
N SER A 152 16.03 -5.29 11.82
CA SER A 152 15.70 -4.33 12.86
C SER A 152 16.00 -2.89 12.45
N THR A 153 17.04 -2.66 11.65
CA THR A 153 17.46 -1.32 11.23
C THR A 153 16.42 -0.69 10.33
N ASP A 154 15.98 -1.41 9.28
CA ASP A 154 14.94 -0.92 8.37
C ASP A 154 13.64 -0.65 9.11
N ARG A 155 13.30 -1.50 10.08
CA ARG A 155 12.13 -1.31 10.92
C ARG A 155 12.23 -0.05 11.78
N ILE A 156 13.41 0.24 12.34
CA ILE A 156 13.64 1.45 13.14
C ILE A 156 13.54 2.69 12.24
N ASN A 157 14.23 2.70 11.10
CA ASN A 157 14.20 3.82 10.15
C ASN A 157 12.79 4.12 9.68
N PHE A 158 12.03 3.07 9.30
CA PHE A 158 10.62 3.19 8.99
C PHE A 158 9.82 3.83 10.12
N MET A 159 10.02 3.37 11.37
CA MET A 159 9.28 3.89 12.52
C MET A 159 9.61 5.35 12.82
N HIS A 160 10.86 5.74 12.66
CA HIS A 160 11.25 7.15 12.80
C HIS A 160 10.49 8.05 11.83
N GLN A 161 10.33 7.65 10.58
CA GLN A 161 9.55 8.41 9.60
C GLN A 161 8.05 8.34 9.89
N TYR A 162 7.54 7.13 10.19
CA TYR A 162 6.11 6.89 10.42
C TYR A 162 5.55 7.64 11.63
N LEU A 163 6.35 7.79 12.69
CA LEU A 163 5.96 8.46 13.95
C LEU A 163 6.25 9.96 13.96
N ARG A 164 6.95 10.50 12.97
CA ARG A 164 7.10 11.94 12.83
C ARG A 164 5.73 12.60 12.76
N LYS A 165 5.51 13.56 13.68
CA LYS A 165 4.29 14.38 13.72
C LYS A 165 4.47 15.60 12.86
#